data_73e4997dde14f6da2d85264df6b0d531
#
_entry.id   73e4997dde14f6da2d85264df6b0d531
#
_cell.length_a   1.000
_cell.length_b   1.000
_cell.length_c   1.000
_cell.angle_alpha   90.00
_cell.angle_beta   90.00
_cell.angle_gamma   90.00
#
_symmetry.space_group_name_H-M   'P 1'
#
loop_
_entity.id
_entity.type
_entity.pdbx_description
1 polymer ?
#
loop_
_entity_poly.entity_id
_entity_poly.type
_entity_poly.pdbx_seq_one_letter_code
_entity_poly.pdbx_strand_id
1 'polypeptide(L)'
;MIQGTSSGSGKSTLVIALCRIFSDLGYKVSPFKAQNMTSNFHFVKQKKSLRRMAGIQAVQATAARIEPDIRMNPVLLRPLGDDLSEIILGGIGNLKLTAEDYYKSFVLQKGFPKVLQDLDSLRKENDLILIEGAGSPAEINLLNYDIANMILAERTNSKVLLVADIERGGCFAAIVGTIKLLPARQRKFVKGIIINKFLGQKSILNNAIVQVEEMTKRKVLGVIPKIPFDIPSEDSLDQKRAKSSYSKRYLDEQINIVASTFRKNTDMQYLLNILKMK
;
A
#
# COMPACT_ATOMS: atom_id res chain seq x y z
N MET A 1 -5.58 2.68 5.81
CA MET A 1 -4.45 1.79 5.42
C MET A 1 -4.93 0.76 4.42
N ILE A 2 -4.17 0.49 3.38
CA ILE A 2 -4.50 -0.48 2.33
C ILE A 2 -3.60 -1.69 2.50
N GLN A 3 -4.18 -2.85 2.80
CA GLN A 3 -3.48 -4.13 2.90
C GLN A 3 -4.00 -5.09 1.83
N GLY A 4 -3.22 -6.06 1.41
CA GLY A 4 -3.60 -7.01 0.38
C GLY A 4 -3.66 -8.43 0.89
N THR A 5 -4.44 -9.29 0.27
CA THR A 5 -4.39 -10.74 0.54
C THR A 5 -3.11 -11.39 0.01
N SER A 6 -2.36 -10.66 -0.83
CA SER A 6 -1.09 -11.12 -1.43
C SER A 6 -0.29 -9.94 -1.99
N SER A 7 0.98 -10.20 -2.34
CA SER A 7 1.73 -9.33 -3.25
C SER A 7 0.99 -9.22 -4.59
N GLY A 8 1.13 -8.09 -5.29
CA GLY A 8 0.49 -7.88 -6.59
C GLY A 8 -1.03 -7.70 -6.55
N SER A 9 -1.71 -7.71 -5.38
CA SER A 9 -3.18 -7.54 -5.30
C SER A 9 -3.68 -6.17 -5.75
N GLY A 10 -2.79 -5.20 -5.98
CA GLY A 10 -3.12 -3.84 -6.45
C GLY A 10 -3.16 -2.80 -5.34
N LYS A 11 -2.51 -3.04 -4.20
CA LYS A 11 -2.39 -2.07 -3.09
C LYS A 11 -1.90 -0.71 -3.56
N SER A 12 -0.77 -0.69 -4.26
CA SER A 12 -0.12 0.54 -4.73
C SER A 12 -1.02 1.33 -5.67
N THR A 13 -1.71 0.65 -6.60
CA THR A 13 -2.67 1.26 -7.51
C THR A 13 -3.86 1.89 -6.76
N LEU A 14 -4.37 1.21 -5.72
CA LEU A 14 -5.44 1.75 -4.91
C LEU A 14 -4.98 2.95 -4.07
N VAL A 15 -3.76 2.92 -3.56
CA VAL A 15 -3.21 4.09 -2.83
C VAL A 15 -3.05 5.28 -3.78
N ILE A 16 -2.57 5.07 -5.02
CA ILE A 16 -2.51 6.12 -6.06
C ILE A 16 -3.91 6.71 -6.29
N ALA A 17 -4.93 5.85 -6.49
CA ALA A 17 -6.31 6.30 -6.69
C ALA A 17 -6.81 7.16 -5.53
N LEU A 18 -6.63 6.68 -4.30
CA LEU A 18 -7.10 7.37 -3.10
C LEU A 18 -6.32 8.66 -2.84
N CYS A 19 -5.01 8.69 -3.08
CA CYS A 19 -4.21 9.92 -3.01
C CYS A 19 -4.79 11.01 -3.91
N ARG A 20 -5.10 10.67 -5.17
CA ARG A 20 -5.70 11.60 -6.12
C ARG A 20 -7.11 12.02 -5.68
N ILE A 21 -7.98 11.07 -5.33
CA ILE A 21 -9.37 11.35 -4.96
C ILE A 21 -9.44 12.29 -3.76
N PHE A 22 -8.70 12.00 -2.70
CA PHE A 22 -8.75 12.84 -1.49
C PHE A 22 -8.05 14.19 -1.69
N SER A 23 -6.99 14.25 -2.50
CA SER A 23 -6.39 15.53 -2.89
C SER A 23 -7.36 16.40 -3.70
N ASP A 24 -8.11 15.80 -4.64
CA ASP A 24 -9.14 16.52 -5.44
C ASP A 24 -10.35 16.95 -4.58
N LEU A 25 -10.58 16.29 -3.44
CA LEU A 25 -11.57 16.71 -2.44
C LEU A 25 -11.06 17.84 -1.51
N GLY A 26 -9.81 18.28 -1.70
CA GLY A 26 -9.21 19.40 -0.95
C GLY A 26 -8.47 19.00 0.32
N TYR A 27 -8.32 17.71 0.62
CA TYR A 27 -7.54 17.28 1.78
C TYR A 27 -6.03 17.31 1.50
N LYS A 28 -5.26 17.67 2.52
CA LYS A 28 -3.81 17.48 2.51
C LYS A 28 -3.50 16.01 2.75
N VAL A 29 -3.09 15.31 1.70
CA VAL A 29 -2.88 13.85 1.74
C VAL A 29 -1.41 13.54 1.58
N SER A 30 -0.88 12.63 2.41
CA SER A 30 0.44 12.04 2.20
C SER A 30 0.33 10.52 2.08
N PRO A 31 0.95 9.90 1.05
CA PRO A 31 1.17 8.47 1.02
C PRO A 31 2.23 8.09 2.06
N PHE A 32 2.19 6.83 2.50
CA PHE A 32 3.16 6.27 3.40
C PHE A 32 3.29 4.76 3.22
N LYS A 33 4.51 4.26 3.14
CA LYS A 33 4.80 2.82 3.17
C LYS A 33 5.95 2.55 4.11
N ALA A 34 5.66 1.89 5.23
CA ALA A 34 6.61 1.67 6.31
C ALA A 34 7.87 0.96 5.84
N GLN A 35 7.69 -0.11 5.06
CA GLN A 35 8.75 -0.91 4.49
C GLN A 35 8.44 -1.23 3.04
N ASN A 36 9.42 -1.08 2.17
CA ASN A 36 9.33 -1.51 0.77
C ASN A 36 10.53 -2.35 0.38
N MET A 37 10.38 -3.21 -0.62
CA MET A 37 11.45 -4.00 -1.20
C MET A 37 11.49 -3.76 -2.71
N THR A 38 12.50 -3.05 -3.20
CA THR A 38 12.64 -2.74 -4.64
C THR A 38 14.05 -2.30 -4.98
N SER A 39 14.41 -2.43 -6.26
CA SER A 39 15.60 -1.82 -6.85
C SER A 39 15.28 -0.60 -7.71
N ASN A 40 14.00 -0.21 -7.81
CA ASN A 40 13.56 0.97 -8.54
C ASN A 40 13.46 2.18 -7.61
N PHE A 41 14.44 3.09 -7.70
CA PHE A 41 14.55 4.23 -6.81
C PHE A 41 14.16 5.55 -7.46
N HIS A 42 13.55 6.40 -6.65
CA HIS A 42 13.45 7.83 -6.87
C HIS A 42 14.42 8.55 -5.92
N PHE A 43 15.07 9.62 -6.41
CA PHE A 43 16.02 10.39 -5.61
C PHE A 43 15.40 11.70 -5.14
N VAL A 44 15.30 11.86 -3.83
CA VAL A 44 14.82 13.09 -3.20
C VAL A 44 16.00 13.92 -2.76
N LYS A 45 16.04 15.18 -3.19
CA LYS A 45 17.06 16.13 -2.73
C LYS A 45 16.71 16.62 -1.33
N GLN A 46 17.56 16.33 -0.36
CA GLN A 46 17.39 16.77 1.02
C GLN A 46 18.66 17.51 1.47
N LYS A 47 18.57 18.83 1.69
CA LYS A 47 19.72 19.72 1.93
C LYS A 47 20.77 19.53 0.83
N LYS A 48 21.99 19.10 1.18
CA LYS A 48 23.12 18.88 0.24
C LYS A 48 23.28 17.43 -0.21
N SER A 49 22.33 16.52 0.12
CA SER A 49 22.43 15.10 -0.19
C SER A 49 21.22 14.60 -1.00
N LEU A 50 21.44 13.57 -1.81
CA LEU A 50 20.40 12.81 -2.47
C LEU A 50 20.04 11.62 -1.59
N ARG A 51 18.75 11.41 -1.36
CA ARG A 51 18.19 10.32 -0.58
C ARG A 51 17.39 9.40 -1.50
N ARG A 52 17.42 8.09 -1.24
CA ARG A 52 16.70 7.08 -2.01
C ARG A 52 15.37 6.74 -1.37
N MET A 53 14.30 6.75 -2.15
CA MET A 53 13.01 6.17 -1.80
C MET A 53 12.51 5.29 -2.95
N ALA A 54 11.53 4.44 -2.72
CA ALA A 54 10.96 3.63 -3.79
C ALA A 54 10.23 4.49 -4.81
N GLY A 55 10.41 4.22 -6.10
CA GLY A 55 9.82 4.98 -7.19
C GLY A 55 8.30 5.05 -7.12
N ILE A 56 7.64 3.97 -6.70
CA ILE A 56 6.18 3.93 -6.57
C ILE A 56 5.65 4.94 -5.53
N GLN A 57 6.37 5.20 -4.43
CA GLN A 57 5.96 6.20 -3.45
C GLN A 57 6.09 7.63 -4.00
N ALA A 58 7.04 7.88 -4.91
CA ALA A 58 7.10 9.16 -5.62
C ALA A 58 5.89 9.35 -6.56
N VAL A 59 5.44 8.28 -7.23
CA VAL A 59 4.20 8.31 -8.02
C VAL A 59 2.98 8.58 -7.13
N GLN A 60 2.92 7.98 -5.94
CA GLN A 60 1.84 8.23 -4.98
C GLN A 60 1.85 9.67 -4.46
N ALA A 61 3.02 10.26 -4.24
CA ALA A 61 3.14 11.68 -3.89
C ALA A 61 2.65 12.57 -5.04
N THR A 62 3.02 12.25 -6.29
CA THR A 62 2.48 12.95 -7.49
C THR A 62 0.95 12.83 -7.56
N ALA A 63 0.38 11.65 -7.24
CA ALA A 63 -1.06 11.46 -7.18
C ALA A 63 -1.71 12.34 -6.10
N ALA A 64 -1.07 12.52 -4.96
CA ALA A 64 -1.49 13.41 -3.89
C ALA A 64 -1.22 14.90 -4.17
N ARG A 65 -0.64 15.25 -5.33
CA ARG A 65 -0.24 16.62 -5.73
C ARG A 65 0.77 17.28 -4.79
N ILE A 66 1.66 16.47 -4.20
CA ILE A 66 2.73 16.93 -3.32
C ILE A 66 4.09 16.45 -3.82
N GLU A 67 5.15 17.11 -3.37
CA GLU A 67 6.51 16.67 -3.67
C GLU A 67 6.86 15.40 -2.86
N PRO A 68 7.64 14.48 -3.45
CA PRO A 68 8.13 13.31 -2.74
C PRO A 68 8.97 13.68 -1.51
N ASP A 69 8.67 13.09 -0.37
CA ASP A 69 9.38 13.26 0.90
C ASP A 69 9.91 11.92 1.38
N ILE A 70 11.16 11.90 1.82
CA ILE A 70 11.82 10.67 2.28
C ILE A 70 11.09 9.99 3.45
N ARG A 71 10.37 10.77 4.26
CA ARG A 71 9.55 10.27 5.36
C ARG A 71 8.40 9.35 4.92
N MET A 72 7.99 9.44 3.65
CA MET A 72 6.93 8.60 3.08
C MET A 72 7.35 7.12 2.95
N ASN A 73 8.67 6.85 2.94
CA ASN A 73 9.20 5.49 2.84
C ASN A 73 10.46 5.32 3.73
N PRO A 74 10.27 5.20 5.05
CA PRO A 74 11.38 5.19 6.02
C PRO A 74 12.31 4.01 5.91
N VAL A 75 11.81 2.82 5.56
CA VAL A 75 12.61 1.61 5.40
C VAL A 75 12.47 1.06 3.99
N LEU A 76 13.61 0.90 3.31
CA LEU A 76 13.66 0.35 1.96
C LEU A 76 14.73 -0.75 1.92
N LEU A 77 14.37 -1.91 1.40
CA LEU A 77 15.25 -3.04 1.18
C LEU A 77 15.55 -3.15 -0.31
N ARG A 78 16.82 -3.16 -0.65
CA ARG A 78 17.28 -3.47 -2.00
C ARG A 78 17.83 -4.88 -2.03
N PRO A 79 17.19 -5.83 -2.72
CA PRO A 79 17.72 -7.18 -2.87
C PRO A 79 19.08 -7.16 -3.56
N LEU A 80 20.03 -7.96 -3.05
CA LEU A 80 21.37 -8.12 -3.61
C LEU A 80 21.64 -9.54 -4.12
N GLY A 81 20.68 -10.46 -3.93
CA GLY A 81 20.82 -11.90 -4.18
C GLY A 81 21.18 -12.66 -2.91
N ASP A 82 21.10 -14.00 -2.96
CA ASP A 82 21.52 -14.90 -1.89
C ASP A 82 21.03 -14.54 -0.48
N ASP A 83 19.73 -14.23 -0.34
CA ASP A 83 19.09 -13.82 0.92
C ASP A 83 19.62 -12.51 1.53
N LEU A 84 20.46 -11.77 0.80
CA LEU A 84 21.07 -10.51 1.26
C LEU A 84 20.34 -9.29 0.70
N SER A 85 20.11 -8.32 1.56
CA SER A 85 19.54 -7.02 1.16
C SER A 85 20.35 -5.84 1.71
N GLU A 86 20.50 -4.79 0.90
CA GLU A 86 20.94 -3.48 1.40
C GLU A 86 19.75 -2.82 2.11
N ILE A 87 19.96 -2.43 3.35
CA ILE A 87 18.99 -1.72 4.15
C ILE A 87 19.20 -0.22 4.00
N ILE A 88 18.17 0.46 3.53
CA ILE A 88 18.14 1.91 3.33
C ILE A 88 17.19 2.50 4.36
N LEU A 89 17.72 3.19 5.35
CA LEU A 89 16.98 3.81 6.43
C LEU A 89 16.96 5.33 6.24
N GLY A 90 15.76 5.94 6.15
CA GLY A 90 15.64 7.36 5.89
C GLY A 90 16.37 7.83 4.62
N GLY A 91 16.39 6.97 3.59
CA GLY A 91 17.02 7.21 2.31
C GLY A 91 18.54 7.03 2.26
N ILE A 92 19.17 6.59 3.35
CA ILE A 92 20.60 6.26 3.42
C ILE A 92 20.77 4.76 3.50
N GLY A 93 21.53 4.18 2.58
CA GLY A 93 21.87 2.77 2.58
C GLY A 93 23.36 2.59 2.81
N ASN A 94 23.71 1.79 3.81
CA ASN A 94 25.07 1.39 4.12
C ASN A 94 25.15 0.10 4.96
N LEU A 95 24.01 -0.52 5.25
CA LEU A 95 23.92 -1.75 6.02
C LEU A 95 23.44 -2.87 5.11
N LYS A 96 24.08 -4.03 5.15
CA LYS A 96 23.66 -5.24 4.44
C LYS A 96 23.28 -6.29 5.48
N LEU A 97 22.10 -6.87 5.35
CA LEU A 97 21.58 -7.90 6.26
C LEU A 97 20.97 -9.06 5.46
N THR A 98 21.04 -10.25 6.04
CA THR A 98 20.19 -11.37 5.63
C THR A 98 18.75 -11.12 6.07
N ALA A 99 17.78 -11.85 5.53
CA ALA A 99 16.39 -11.77 5.98
C ALA A 99 16.29 -12.11 7.48
N GLU A 100 17.03 -13.12 7.93
CA GLU A 100 17.06 -13.54 9.33
C GLU A 100 17.54 -12.42 10.26
N ASP A 101 18.70 -11.80 9.96
CA ASP A 101 19.25 -10.71 10.75
C ASP A 101 18.36 -9.46 10.72
N TYR A 102 17.74 -9.18 9.56
CA TYR A 102 16.79 -8.08 9.43
C TYR A 102 15.63 -8.24 10.42
N TYR A 103 14.98 -9.40 10.44
CA TYR A 103 13.83 -9.62 11.32
C TYR A 103 14.22 -9.77 12.79
N LYS A 104 15.32 -10.44 13.12
CA LYS A 104 15.73 -10.69 14.52
C LYS A 104 16.32 -9.47 15.22
N SER A 105 17.10 -8.65 14.49
CA SER A 105 17.90 -7.60 15.14
C SER A 105 17.58 -6.17 14.72
N PHE A 106 17.12 -5.96 13.47
CA PHE A 106 17.00 -4.61 12.92
C PHE A 106 15.57 -4.08 12.95
N VAL A 107 14.58 -4.89 12.49
CA VAL A 107 13.24 -4.39 12.16
C VAL A 107 12.55 -3.73 13.34
N LEU A 108 12.53 -4.36 14.52
CA LEU A 108 11.87 -3.80 15.70
C LEU A 108 12.73 -2.78 16.45
N GLN A 109 14.07 -2.94 16.43
CA GLN A 109 14.97 -2.09 17.22
C GLN A 109 15.31 -0.77 16.54
N LYS A 110 15.42 -0.75 15.20
CA LYS A 110 15.81 0.42 14.41
C LYS A 110 14.77 0.82 13.37
N GLY A 111 14.24 -0.16 12.63
CA GLY A 111 13.27 0.07 11.55
C GLY A 111 11.97 0.67 12.06
N PHE A 112 11.31 0.01 13.00
CA PHE A 112 9.99 0.44 13.49
C PHE A 112 10.01 1.78 14.25
N PRO A 113 10.97 2.09 15.13
CA PRO A 113 11.09 3.43 15.69
C PRO A 113 11.19 4.53 14.63
N LYS A 114 11.98 4.32 13.56
CA LYS A 114 12.06 5.26 12.44
C LYS A 114 10.74 5.39 11.70
N VAL A 115 10.03 4.29 11.46
CA VAL A 115 8.69 4.28 10.86
C VAL A 115 7.71 5.13 11.66
N LEU A 116 7.67 4.97 12.98
CA LEU A 116 6.78 5.75 13.84
C LEU A 116 7.15 7.22 13.87
N GLN A 117 8.43 7.54 13.97
CA GLN A 117 8.93 8.93 13.96
C GLN A 117 8.51 9.67 12.69
N ASP A 118 8.73 9.06 11.52
CA ASP A 118 8.41 9.68 10.24
C ASP A 118 6.91 9.81 10.03
N LEU A 119 6.14 8.77 10.39
CA LEU A 119 4.69 8.79 10.31
C LEU A 119 4.09 9.88 11.22
N ASP A 120 4.55 9.99 12.46
CA ASP A 120 4.07 11.02 13.39
C ASP A 120 4.41 12.43 12.92
N SER A 121 5.56 12.61 12.26
CA SER A 121 5.92 13.88 11.63
C SER A 121 4.96 14.22 10.48
N LEU A 122 4.69 13.28 9.57
CA LEU A 122 3.77 13.50 8.45
C LEU A 122 2.32 13.74 8.91
N ARG A 123 1.89 13.08 9.99
CA ARG A 123 0.54 13.27 10.56
C ARG A 123 0.28 14.68 11.10
N LYS A 124 1.32 15.40 11.50
CA LYS A 124 1.20 16.79 11.96
C LYS A 124 1.01 17.79 10.81
N GLU A 125 1.37 17.39 9.60
CA GLU A 125 1.41 18.25 8.43
C GLU A 125 0.25 17.98 7.46
N ASN A 126 -0.46 16.83 7.61
CA ASN A 126 -1.45 16.35 6.68
C ASN A 126 -2.76 15.96 7.37
N ASP A 127 -3.89 16.16 6.68
CA ASP A 127 -5.21 15.78 7.15
C ASP A 127 -5.42 14.26 7.10
N LEU A 128 -4.80 13.59 6.12
CA LEU A 128 -4.93 12.16 5.86
C LEU A 128 -3.59 11.53 5.47
N ILE A 129 -3.24 10.44 6.13
CA ILE A 129 -2.14 9.57 5.71
C ILE A 129 -2.70 8.29 5.11
N LEU A 130 -2.35 8.03 3.84
CA LEU A 130 -2.70 6.80 3.15
C LEU A 130 -1.55 5.80 3.24
N ILE A 131 -1.68 4.85 4.17
CA ILE A 131 -0.65 3.86 4.46
C ILE A 131 -0.83 2.66 3.54
N GLU A 132 0.22 2.27 2.82
CA GLU A 132 0.29 1.03 2.05
C GLU A 132 0.95 -0.08 2.86
N GLY A 133 0.32 -1.25 2.94
CA GLY A 133 0.91 -2.46 3.49
C GLY A 133 1.86 -3.16 2.51
N ALA A 134 2.61 -4.14 3.00
CA ALA A 134 3.49 -4.98 2.18
C ALA A 134 3.04 -6.45 2.25
N GLY A 135 3.06 -7.17 1.13
CA GLY A 135 2.63 -8.58 1.07
C GLY A 135 1.20 -8.78 1.57
N SER A 136 1.02 -9.75 2.46
CA SER A 136 -0.22 -10.07 3.16
C SER A 136 -0.08 -9.86 4.67
N PRO A 137 -1.11 -9.38 5.37
CA PRO A 137 -1.08 -9.30 6.84
C PRO A 137 -1.22 -10.66 7.53
N ALA A 138 -1.46 -11.72 6.77
CA ALA A 138 -1.65 -13.07 7.26
C ALA A 138 -0.43 -13.99 7.05
N GLU A 139 0.75 -13.40 6.85
CA GLU A 139 2.03 -14.14 6.86
C GLU A 139 2.32 -14.56 8.30
N ILE A 140 1.79 -15.72 8.71
CA ILE A 140 1.80 -16.19 10.13
C ILE A 140 3.21 -16.35 10.70
N ASN A 141 4.18 -16.65 9.87
CA ASN A 141 5.60 -16.74 10.23
C ASN A 141 6.24 -15.36 10.53
N LEU A 142 5.64 -14.27 10.07
CA LEU A 142 6.15 -12.90 10.24
C LEU A 142 5.29 -12.02 11.16
N LEU A 143 4.20 -12.54 11.73
CA LEU A 143 3.23 -11.75 12.51
C LEU A 143 3.85 -10.86 13.60
N ASN A 144 4.92 -11.34 14.24
CA ASN A 144 5.59 -10.61 15.32
C ASN A 144 6.58 -9.53 14.84
N TYR A 145 6.86 -9.49 13.54
CA TYR A 145 7.87 -8.60 12.92
C TYR A 145 7.31 -7.75 11.80
N ASP A 146 6.03 -7.94 11.46
CA ASP A 146 5.38 -7.28 10.33
C ASP A 146 5.03 -5.81 10.64
N ILE A 147 6.05 -4.97 10.61
CA ILE A 147 5.91 -3.52 10.81
C ILE A 147 5.18 -2.80 9.67
N ALA A 148 4.91 -3.50 8.58
CA ALA A 148 4.29 -2.92 7.39
C ALA A 148 2.77 -3.07 7.36
N ASN A 149 2.19 -4.01 8.14
CA ASN A 149 0.77 -4.31 8.13
C ASN A 149 0.11 -4.15 9.51
N MET A 150 -0.20 -5.26 10.20
CA MET A 150 -1.09 -5.20 11.36
C MET A 150 -0.45 -4.63 12.62
N ILE A 151 0.87 -4.77 12.82
CA ILE A 151 1.56 -4.10 13.94
C ILE A 151 1.41 -2.58 13.79
N LEU A 152 1.65 -2.05 12.58
CA LEU A 152 1.49 -0.62 12.31
C LEU A 152 0.02 -0.20 12.42
N ALA A 153 -0.91 -0.97 11.85
CA ALA A 153 -2.34 -0.67 11.92
C ALA A 153 -2.84 -0.57 13.37
N GLU A 154 -2.39 -1.49 14.23
CA GLU A 154 -2.73 -1.51 15.65
C GLU A 154 -2.11 -0.32 16.40
N ARG A 155 -0.82 -0.03 16.15
CA ARG A 155 -0.09 1.07 16.79
C ARG A 155 -0.66 2.45 16.44
N THR A 156 -1.19 2.59 15.23
CA THR A 156 -1.70 3.87 14.70
C THR A 156 -3.22 3.98 14.73
N ASN A 157 -3.93 2.95 15.19
CA ASN A 157 -5.39 2.83 15.13
C ASN A 157 -5.95 3.05 13.71
N SER A 158 -5.23 2.53 12.71
CA SER A 158 -5.58 2.72 11.30
C SER A 158 -6.84 1.94 10.91
N LYS A 159 -7.66 2.53 10.04
CA LYS A 159 -8.77 1.82 9.37
C LYS A 159 -8.19 1.06 8.18
N VAL A 160 -8.34 -0.26 8.15
CA VAL A 160 -7.77 -1.13 7.13
C VAL A 160 -8.82 -1.48 6.08
N LEU A 161 -8.48 -1.29 4.81
CA LEU A 161 -9.18 -1.88 3.66
C LEU A 161 -8.33 -3.04 3.14
N LEU A 162 -8.94 -4.23 3.05
CA LEU A 162 -8.29 -5.42 2.52
C LEU A 162 -8.58 -5.53 1.03
N VAL A 163 -7.53 -5.63 0.22
CA VAL A 163 -7.62 -5.74 -1.24
C VAL A 163 -7.29 -7.17 -1.65
N ALA A 164 -8.14 -7.77 -2.49
CA ALA A 164 -7.96 -9.10 -3.02
C ALA A 164 -8.00 -9.08 -4.55
N ASP A 165 -7.06 -9.80 -5.16
CA ASP A 165 -6.97 -10.00 -6.61
C ASP A 165 -7.85 -11.16 -7.03
N ILE A 166 -8.85 -10.91 -7.90
CA ILE A 166 -9.75 -11.96 -8.38
C ILE A 166 -9.25 -12.62 -9.67
N GLU A 167 -8.32 -12.01 -10.37
CA GLU A 167 -7.84 -12.48 -11.68
C GLU A 167 -7.18 -13.87 -11.59
N ARG A 168 -6.49 -14.17 -10.49
CA ARG A 168 -5.76 -15.42 -10.30
C ARG A 168 -6.60 -16.57 -9.73
N GLY A 169 -7.90 -16.34 -9.45
CA GLY A 169 -8.73 -17.28 -8.74
C GLY A 169 -8.46 -17.32 -7.22
N GLY A 170 -9.29 -18.02 -6.46
CA GLY A 170 -9.15 -18.17 -5.01
C GLY A 170 -9.37 -16.90 -4.18
N CYS A 171 -9.81 -15.80 -4.79
CA CYS A 171 -9.99 -14.50 -4.16
C CYS A 171 -10.82 -14.57 -2.86
N PHE A 172 -11.95 -15.25 -2.89
CA PHE A 172 -12.84 -15.35 -1.74
C PHE A 172 -12.23 -16.14 -0.60
N ALA A 173 -11.54 -17.26 -0.92
CA ALA A 173 -10.79 -18.03 0.06
C ALA A 173 -9.66 -17.20 0.68
N ALA A 174 -8.93 -16.42 -0.14
CA ALA A 174 -7.88 -15.54 0.34
C ALA A 174 -8.41 -14.45 1.28
N ILE A 175 -9.56 -13.84 0.98
CA ILE A 175 -10.22 -12.85 1.85
C ILE A 175 -10.57 -13.47 3.21
N VAL A 176 -11.31 -14.58 3.19
CA VAL A 176 -11.77 -15.25 4.40
C VAL A 176 -10.58 -15.76 5.21
N GLY A 177 -9.63 -16.44 4.56
CA GLY A 177 -8.42 -16.95 5.18
C GLY A 177 -7.58 -15.84 5.84
N THR A 178 -7.33 -14.75 5.11
CA THR A 178 -6.59 -13.61 5.65
C THR A 178 -7.25 -13.08 6.93
N ILE A 179 -8.55 -12.80 6.91
CA ILE A 179 -9.26 -12.24 8.06
C ILE A 179 -9.30 -13.25 9.23
N LYS A 180 -9.49 -14.54 8.95
CA LYS A 180 -9.55 -15.58 9.99
C LYS A 180 -8.20 -15.84 10.64
N LEU A 181 -7.10 -15.79 9.89
CA LEU A 181 -5.73 -15.97 10.41
C LEU A 181 -5.27 -14.81 11.30
N LEU A 182 -5.81 -13.59 11.08
CA LEU A 182 -5.49 -12.47 11.97
C LEU A 182 -5.95 -12.75 13.41
N PRO A 183 -5.15 -12.37 14.43
CA PRO A 183 -5.58 -12.35 15.81
C PRO A 183 -6.89 -11.56 16.01
N ALA A 184 -7.77 -12.01 16.90
CA ALA A 184 -9.08 -11.39 17.13
C ALA A 184 -8.97 -9.87 17.39
N ARG A 185 -7.95 -9.45 18.18
CA ARG A 185 -7.68 -8.04 18.48
C ARG A 185 -7.36 -7.20 17.22
N GLN A 186 -6.81 -7.81 16.18
CA GLN A 186 -6.41 -7.13 14.94
C GLN A 186 -7.54 -7.10 13.91
N ARG A 187 -8.43 -8.09 13.89
CA ARG A 187 -9.57 -8.13 12.94
C ARG A 187 -10.45 -6.89 13.01
N LYS A 188 -10.55 -6.23 14.17
CA LYS A 188 -11.35 -5.01 14.36
C LYS A 188 -10.90 -3.83 13.50
N PHE A 189 -9.63 -3.81 13.09
CA PHE A 189 -9.08 -2.75 12.24
C PHE A 189 -9.49 -2.91 10.77
N VAL A 190 -9.77 -4.13 10.31
CA VAL A 190 -10.29 -4.35 8.95
C VAL A 190 -11.73 -3.83 8.89
N LYS A 191 -11.95 -2.79 8.06
CA LYS A 191 -13.23 -2.08 7.96
C LYS A 191 -13.99 -2.36 6.67
N GLY A 192 -13.29 -2.89 5.67
CA GLY A 192 -13.92 -3.20 4.39
C GLY A 192 -12.99 -3.98 3.48
N ILE A 193 -13.57 -4.47 2.40
CA ILE A 193 -12.93 -5.31 1.41
C ILE A 193 -13.06 -4.65 0.04
N ILE A 194 -12.03 -4.73 -0.78
CA ILE A 194 -12.03 -4.38 -2.20
C ILE A 194 -11.65 -5.61 -3.01
N ILE A 195 -12.51 -6.01 -3.93
CA ILE A 195 -12.20 -7.02 -4.95
C ILE A 195 -11.62 -6.28 -6.16
N ASN A 196 -10.42 -6.64 -6.58
CA ASN A 196 -9.68 -5.92 -7.61
C ASN A 196 -9.41 -6.80 -8.84
N LYS A 197 -9.17 -6.14 -9.98
CA LYS A 197 -8.83 -6.76 -11.28
C LYS A 197 -9.92 -7.66 -11.85
N PHE A 198 -11.18 -7.32 -11.63
CA PHE A 198 -12.29 -8.10 -12.15
C PHE A 198 -12.47 -7.92 -13.66
N LEU A 199 -12.70 -9.02 -14.35
CA LEU A 199 -13.10 -9.04 -15.76
C LEU A 199 -14.48 -9.70 -15.87
N GLY A 200 -15.44 -9.01 -16.44
CA GLY A 200 -16.80 -9.53 -16.67
C GLY A 200 -17.91 -8.68 -16.05
N GLN A 201 -19.09 -9.26 -15.97
CA GLN A 201 -20.26 -8.60 -15.40
C GLN A 201 -20.29 -8.79 -13.88
N LYS A 202 -20.36 -7.69 -13.13
CA LYS A 202 -20.33 -7.70 -11.65
C LYS A 202 -21.43 -8.54 -11.00
N SER A 203 -22.58 -8.65 -11.65
CA SER A 203 -23.73 -9.43 -11.15
C SER A 203 -23.40 -10.89 -10.84
N ILE A 204 -22.44 -11.47 -11.56
CA ILE A 204 -21.99 -12.86 -11.32
C ILE A 204 -21.38 -13.06 -9.94
N LEU A 205 -20.90 -11.97 -9.30
CA LEU A 205 -20.27 -12.02 -7.98
C LEU A 205 -21.25 -11.80 -6.82
N ASN A 206 -22.51 -11.41 -7.08
CA ASN A 206 -23.43 -10.98 -6.03
C ASN A 206 -23.58 -12.01 -4.90
N ASN A 207 -23.85 -13.27 -5.24
CA ASN A 207 -24.02 -14.32 -4.22
C ASN A 207 -22.73 -14.59 -3.45
N ALA A 208 -21.59 -14.59 -4.10
CA ALA A 208 -20.30 -14.80 -3.46
C ALA A 208 -19.93 -13.63 -2.54
N ILE A 209 -20.25 -12.39 -2.92
CA ILE A 209 -20.06 -11.19 -2.09
C ILE A 209 -20.89 -11.30 -0.81
N VAL A 210 -22.18 -11.64 -0.90
CA VAL A 210 -23.04 -11.84 0.28
C VAL A 210 -22.45 -12.87 1.23
N GLN A 211 -22.04 -14.03 0.72
CA GLN A 211 -21.43 -15.09 1.53
C GLN A 211 -20.13 -14.62 2.22
N VAL A 212 -19.26 -13.91 1.50
CA VAL A 212 -18.03 -13.38 2.09
C VAL A 212 -18.31 -12.33 3.16
N GLU A 213 -19.28 -11.44 2.94
CA GLU A 213 -19.69 -10.45 3.94
C GLU A 213 -20.24 -11.15 5.21
N GLU A 214 -21.04 -12.20 5.05
CA GLU A 214 -21.56 -13.01 6.16
C GLU A 214 -20.44 -13.71 6.93
N MET A 215 -19.50 -14.36 6.23
CA MET A 215 -18.36 -15.08 6.85
C MET A 215 -17.38 -14.16 7.57
N THR A 216 -17.14 -12.97 7.00
CA THR A 216 -16.12 -12.05 7.49
C THR A 216 -16.67 -10.95 8.41
N LYS A 217 -17.97 -10.70 8.35
CA LYS A 217 -18.65 -9.55 8.96
C LYS A 217 -18.01 -8.22 8.52
N ARG A 218 -17.60 -8.16 7.24
CA ARG A 218 -16.99 -6.97 6.61
C ARG A 218 -17.63 -6.73 5.25
N LYS A 219 -17.97 -5.46 4.97
CA LYS A 219 -18.59 -5.06 3.71
C LYS A 219 -17.58 -5.07 2.57
N VAL A 220 -18.00 -5.55 1.40
CA VAL A 220 -17.30 -5.37 0.14
C VAL A 220 -17.66 -4.01 -0.43
N LEU A 221 -16.72 -3.07 -0.36
CA LEU A 221 -16.92 -1.67 -0.75
C LEU A 221 -16.87 -1.45 -2.25
N GLY A 222 -16.26 -2.35 -2.99
CA GLY A 222 -16.14 -2.19 -4.43
C GLY A 222 -15.59 -3.43 -5.12
N VAL A 223 -15.97 -3.55 -6.38
CA VAL A 223 -15.41 -4.48 -7.35
C VAL A 223 -14.80 -3.66 -8.46
N ILE A 224 -13.47 -3.56 -8.44
CA ILE A 224 -12.71 -2.72 -9.37
C ILE A 224 -12.40 -3.55 -10.62
N PRO A 225 -12.76 -3.07 -11.81
CA PRO A 225 -12.42 -3.77 -13.04
C PRO A 225 -10.91 -3.75 -13.28
N LYS A 226 -10.42 -4.72 -14.04
CA LYS A 226 -9.05 -4.68 -14.56
C LYS A 226 -8.93 -3.49 -15.50
N ILE A 227 -8.03 -2.57 -15.18
CA ILE A 227 -7.85 -1.31 -15.90
C ILE A 227 -6.57 -1.42 -16.71
N PRO A 228 -6.59 -1.07 -18.01
CA PRO A 228 -5.36 -0.81 -18.74
C PRO A 228 -4.80 0.55 -18.30
N PHE A 229 -3.68 0.54 -17.61
CA PHE A 229 -2.93 1.74 -17.26
C PHE A 229 -1.43 1.47 -17.35
N ASP A 230 -0.66 2.53 -17.57
CA ASP A 230 0.79 2.48 -17.69
C ASP A 230 1.41 3.37 -16.62
N ILE A 231 1.56 2.79 -15.42
CA ILE A 231 2.23 3.41 -14.27
C ILE A 231 3.40 2.52 -13.89
N PRO A 232 4.57 3.07 -13.48
CA PRO A 232 5.71 2.28 -13.04
C PRO A 232 5.31 1.26 -11.97
N SER A 233 5.64 -0.02 -12.23
CA SER A 233 5.35 -1.10 -11.28
C SER A 233 6.34 -1.06 -10.11
N GLU A 234 5.88 -1.55 -8.94
CA GLU A 234 6.72 -1.70 -7.75
C GLU A 234 7.77 -2.81 -7.93
N ASP A 235 7.35 -3.92 -8.53
CA ASP A 235 8.18 -5.12 -8.72
C ASP A 235 9.11 -4.96 -9.92
N SER A 236 10.35 -4.62 -9.65
CA SER A 236 11.42 -4.44 -10.64
C SER A 236 11.94 -5.74 -11.28
N LEU A 237 11.32 -6.89 -11.02
CA LEU A 237 11.63 -8.12 -11.74
C LEU A 237 11.26 -8.01 -13.24
N ASP A 238 10.39 -7.09 -13.62
CA ASP A 238 10.07 -6.74 -15.01
C ASP A 238 10.90 -5.53 -15.52
N GLN A 239 12.21 -5.58 -15.35
CA GLN A 239 13.14 -4.54 -15.87
C GLN A 239 13.03 -4.29 -17.39
N LYS A 240 12.34 -5.15 -18.14
CA LYS A 240 12.15 -5.01 -19.59
C LYS A 240 11.14 -3.94 -20.00
N ARG A 241 10.41 -3.30 -19.09
CA ARG A 241 9.40 -2.27 -19.37
C ARG A 241 9.62 -0.90 -18.71
N ALA A 242 10.77 -0.65 -18.11
CA ALA A 242 11.09 0.69 -17.63
C ALA A 242 11.27 1.62 -18.85
N LYS A 243 10.18 2.25 -19.30
CA LYS A 243 10.30 3.44 -20.15
C LYS A 243 11.11 4.47 -19.39
N SER A 244 12.16 4.97 -19.96
CA SER A 244 13.19 5.79 -19.33
C SER A 244 12.71 7.15 -18.78
N SER A 245 11.51 7.60 -19.11
CA SER A 245 10.82 8.73 -18.44
C SER A 245 9.36 8.82 -18.88
N TYR A 246 8.45 8.90 -17.91
CA TYR A 246 7.08 9.34 -18.15
C TYR A 246 7.04 10.87 -18.13
N SER A 247 6.43 11.51 -19.13
CA SER A 247 6.17 12.94 -18.99
C SER A 247 5.20 13.16 -17.82
N LYS A 248 5.36 14.27 -17.11
CA LYS A 248 4.49 14.62 -15.96
C LYS A 248 3.01 14.60 -16.36
N ARG A 249 2.69 15.10 -17.56
CA ARG A 249 1.33 15.12 -18.11
C ARG A 249 0.79 13.70 -18.33
N TYR A 250 1.58 12.83 -18.96
CA TYR A 250 1.17 11.43 -19.20
C TYR A 250 0.91 10.67 -17.92
N LEU A 251 1.81 10.81 -16.94
CA LEU A 251 1.64 10.19 -15.63
C LEU A 251 0.36 10.68 -14.93
N ASP A 252 0.08 11.98 -15.01
CA ASP A 252 -1.13 12.58 -14.44
C ASP A 252 -2.40 12.03 -15.10
N GLU A 253 -2.40 11.86 -16.42
CA GLU A 253 -3.50 11.23 -17.17
C GLU A 253 -3.73 9.78 -16.71
N GLN A 254 -2.67 8.98 -16.54
CA GLN A 254 -2.78 7.60 -16.05
C GLN A 254 -3.31 7.54 -14.60
N ILE A 255 -2.84 8.41 -13.73
CA ILE A 255 -3.34 8.54 -12.35
C ILE A 255 -4.84 8.87 -12.35
N ASN A 256 -5.29 9.77 -13.22
CA ASN A 256 -6.69 10.16 -13.32
C ASN A 256 -7.58 8.99 -13.81
N ILE A 257 -7.10 8.17 -14.74
CA ILE A 257 -7.80 6.96 -15.18
C ILE A 257 -8.04 6.02 -14.01
N VAL A 258 -6.99 5.74 -13.24
CA VAL A 258 -7.05 4.86 -12.07
C VAL A 258 -8.00 5.43 -11.00
N ALA A 259 -7.86 6.72 -10.68
CA ALA A 259 -8.68 7.40 -9.67
C ALA A 259 -10.17 7.42 -10.06
N SER A 260 -10.49 7.79 -11.29
CA SER A 260 -11.87 7.85 -11.78
C SER A 260 -12.52 6.45 -11.80
N THR A 261 -11.77 5.43 -12.21
CA THR A 261 -12.26 4.05 -12.22
C THR A 261 -12.52 3.55 -10.79
N PHE A 262 -11.60 3.79 -9.88
CA PHE A 262 -11.81 3.44 -8.48
C PHE A 262 -13.05 4.13 -7.90
N ARG A 263 -13.18 5.44 -8.09
CA ARG A 263 -14.30 6.22 -7.58
C ARG A 263 -15.66 5.72 -8.08
N LYS A 264 -15.75 5.37 -9.37
CA LYS A 264 -16.98 4.86 -10.00
C LYS A 264 -17.39 3.46 -9.50
N ASN A 265 -16.46 2.68 -8.99
CA ASN A 265 -16.64 1.28 -8.66
C ASN A 265 -16.55 0.98 -7.16
N THR A 266 -16.52 2.02 -6.32
CA THR A 266 -16.41 1.92 -4.85
C THR A 266 -17.52 2.73 -4.19
N ASP A 267 -18.08 2.19 -3.10
CA ASP A 267 -18.99 2.92 -2.21
C ASP A 267 -18.20 4.01 -1.45
N MET A 268 -18.03 5.16 -2.12
CA MET A 268 -17.26 6.28 -1.57
C MET A 268 -17.91 6.88 -0.32
N GLN A 269 -19.24 6.85 -0.23
CA GLN A 269 -19.94 7.37 0.96
C GLN A 269 -19.62 6.51 2.19
N TYR A 270 -19.64 5.20 2.03
CA TYR A 270 -19.25 4.30 3.13
C TYR A 270 -17.77 4.46 3.50
N LEU A 271 -16.90 4.67 2.52
CA LEU A 271 -15.48 4.91 2.76
C LEU A 271 -15.26 6.21 3.56
N LEU A 272 -15.92 7.31 3.19
CA LEU A 272 -15.86 8.58 3.93
C LEU A 272 -16.38 8.42 5.36
N ASN A 273 -17.47 7.68 5.55
CA ASN A 273 -18.02 7.39 6.89
C ASN A 273 -17.02 6.60 7.75
N ILE A 274 -16.35 5.57 7.20
CA ILE A 274 -15.28 4.84 7.92
C ILE A 274 -14.19 5.79 8.39
N LEU A 275 -13.79 6.73 7.53
CA LEU A 275 -12.73 7.69 7.80
C LEU A 275 -13.19 8.84 8.70
N LYS A 276 -14.49 8.99 8.92
CA LYS A 276 -15.12 10.13 9.61
C LYS A 276 -14.80 11.47 8.93
N MET A 277 -14.77 11.46 7.59
CA MET A 277 -14.57 12.62 6.74
C MET A 277 -15.92 13.07 6.15
N LYS A 278 -16.04 14.36 5.85
CA LYS A 278 -17.25 14.94 5.26
C LYS A 278 -17.15 15.08 3.75
#